data_8c890a13349d09818f2e2285421fa703
#
_entry.id   8c890a13349d09818f2e2285421fa703
#
_cell.length_a   1.000
_cell.length_b   1.000
_cell.length_c   1.000
_cell.angle_alpha   90.00
_cell.angle_beta   90.00
_cell.angle_gamma   90.00
#
_symmetry.space_group_name_H-M   'P 1'
#
loop_
_entity.id
_entity.type
_entity.pdbx_description
1 polymer ?
#
loop_
_entity_poly.entity_id
_entity_poly.type
_entity_poly.pdbx_seq_one_letter_code
_entity_poly.pdbx_strand_id
1 'polypeptide(L)'
;MRYSSFILLFLSAALCTTRLTAQNNAAATAAQNTAGAPDAVGSTLTLPQAVTIAIKNNLIVNQSDLSSQSYKISFDQSWEYMLPTLNASGGQSLNFGRTLVTTNNSYATSETNSGSASISAGLTLFHGLVYQNNIRMQRYAWDASKMDLQAQKDNITLTVLLDYLAILSNRDQLNLAYEQSRVDSVSLDRVTKQADAGALNPVSNLTDLQGQYASDQINIANAINTLEQSKVTLFSILNVSYKADVEYQNTITATDISQYPATSDTIFQHAMQIIPTIKSAQLKVYAYEKNLAVQRGYYYPTISLGGSVATNWTNIPSPTSSVVTSTQIVKSGNYFTDANGNNPVYTITQNGYNIYPKFSDQFKNDRGESFGLNVSIPILNGLQTRNSVRQAKLTLKNYEYQNTTARHTLQQTVESDFQNMMAAYKTYKFYVQAAAAYKESFRVTNIRFTQGVIASDAYILAKGNSDRAEVNLAAAKYIYLFRTKVLDYYQGKLTIE
;
A
#
# COMPACT_ATOMS: atom_id res chain seq x y z
N MET A 1 -11.72 -20.86 -54.95
CA MET A 1 -12.01 -19.48 -54.50
C MET A 1 -13.25 -19.44 -53.61
N ARG A 2 -13.18 -19.93 -52.34
CA ARG A 2 -14.31 -19.85 -51.38
C ARG A 2 -13.83 -19.86 -49.91
N TYR A 3 -12.58 -19.47 -49.65
CA TYR A 3 -11.99 -19.47 -48.27
C TYR A 3 -11.91 -18.09 -47.61
N SER A 4 -12.26 -17.01 -48.32
CA SER A 4 -12.10 -15.64 -47.80
C SER A 4 -13.22 -15.19 -46.87
N SER A 5 -14.39 -15.83 -46.86
CA SER A 5 -15.53 -15.39 -46.04
C SER A 5 -15.51 -15.87 -44.57
N PHE A 6 -14.74 -16.93 -44.25
CA PHE A 6 -14.69 -17.49 -42.90
C PHE A 6 -13.71 -16.73 -41.99
N ILE A 7 -12.65 -16.14 -42.55
CA ILE A 7 -11.67 -15.37 -41.79
C ILE A 7 -12.29 -14.04 -41.30
N LEU A 8 -13.26 -13.49 -42.04
CA LEU A 8 -13.91 -12.23 -41.64
C LEU A 8 -14.84 -12.36 -40.44
N LEU A 9 -15.45 -13.52 -40.17
CA LEU A 9 -16.35 -13.70 -39.02
C LEU A 9 -15.58 -13.85 -37.70
N PHE A 10 -14.39 -14.44 -37.69
CA PHE A 10 -13.52 -14.52 -36.52
C PHE A 10 -12.80 -13.19 -36.24
N LEU A 11 -12.47 -12.41 -37.26
CA LEU A 11 -11.92 -11.05 -37.06
C LEU A 11 -12.94 -10.09 -36.46
N SER A 12 -14.24 -10.24 -36.68
CA SER A 12 -15.28 -9.36 -36.11
C SER A 12 -15.52 -9.65 -34.62
N ALA A 13 -15.39 -10.92 -34.18
CA ALA A 13 -15.46 -11.26 -32.74
C ALA A 13 -14.22 -10.78 -31.98
N ALA A 14 -13.02 -10.85 -32.58
CA ALA A 14 -11.78 -10.32 -31.99
C ALA A 14 -11.77 -8.79 -31.89
N LEU A 15 -12.41 -8.08 -32.84
CA LEU A 15 -12.55 -6.62 -32.81
C LEU A 15 -13.55 -6.14 -31.72
N CYS A 16 -14.53 -6.98 -31.32
CA CYS A 16 -15.46 -6.64 -30.24
C CYS A 16 -14.78 -6.73 -28.87
N THR A 17 -13.85 -7.68 -28.67
CA THR A 17 -13.08 -7.81 -27.41
C THR A 17 -12.03 -6.71 -27.26
N THR A 18 -11.43 -6.24 -28.35
CA THR A 18 -10.47 -5.12 -28.30
C THR A 18 -11.13 -3.77 -27.96
N ARG A 19 -12.41 -3.59 -28.23
CA ARG A 19 -13.14 -2.37 -27.80
C ARG A 19 -13.48 -2.38 -26.31
N LEU A 20 -13.74 -3.56 -25.70
CA LEU A 20 -13.94 -3.65 -24.24
C LEU A 20 -12.65 -3.41 -23.45
N THR A 21 -11.50 -3.91 -23.93
CA THR A 21 -10.20 -3.68 -23.28
C THR A 21 -9.71 -2.24 -23.47
N ALA A 22 -10.01 -1.59 -24.59
CA ALA A 22 -9.69 -0.18 -24.81
C ALA A 22 -10.51 0.75 -23.90
N GLN A 23 -11.76 0.42 -23.59
CA GLN A 23 -12.61 1.18 -22.67
C GLN A 23 -12.15 1.08 -21.21
N ASN A 24 -11.68 -0.11 -20.78
CA ASN A 24 -11.08 -0.30 -19.45
C ASN A 24 -9.71 0.38 -19.31
N ASN A 25 -8.89 0.41 -20.36
CA ASN A 25 -7.61 1.11 -20.34
C ASN A 25 -7.78 2.65 -20.42
N ALA A 26 -8.82 3.16 -21.09
CA ALA A 26 -9.11 4.59 -21.09
C ALA A 26 -9.59 5.08 -19.71
N ALA A 27 -10.36 4.28 -18.97
CA ALA A 27 -10.75 4.58 -17.58
C ALA A 27 -9.56 4.49 -16.61
N ALA A 28 -8.64 3.53 -16.80
CA ALA A 28 -7.41 3.40 -16.01
C ALA A 28 -6.42 4.55 -16.30
N THR A 29 -6.32 5.00 -17.55
CA THR A 29 -5.44 6.12 -17.93
C THR A 29 -6.02 7.48 -17.50
N ALA A 30 -7.36 7.62 -17.42
CA ALA A 30 -8.00 8.82 -16.90
C ALA A 30 -7.86 8.92 -15.36
N ALA A 31 -7.78 7.78 -14.65
CA ALA A 31 -7.53 7.75 -13.20
C ALA A 31 -6.05 8.05 -12.84
N GLN A 32 -5.12 7.87 -13.76
CA GLN A 32 -3.69 8.16 -13.54
C GLN A 32 -3.31 9.63 -13.70
N ASN A 33 -4.18 10.47 -14.27
CA ASN A 33 -3.87 11.88 -14.54
C ASN A 33 -4.43 12.89 -13.52
N THR A 34 -4.88 12.41 -12.35
CA THR A 34 -5.31 13.28 -11.23
C THR A 34 -4.39 13.20 -10.01
N ALA A 35 -3.11 12.82 -10.17
CA ALA A 35 -2.11 13.27 -9.23
C ALA A 35 -1.99 14.80 -9.44
N GLY A 36 -2.84 15.56 -8.75
CA GLY A 36 -2.75 17.01 -8.73
C GLY A 36 -1.31 17.41 -8.42
N ALA A 37 -0.84 18.50 -9.04
CA ALA A 37 0.45 19.08 -8.67
C ALA A 37 0.50 19.18 -7.14
N PRO A 38 1.65 18.82 -6.49
CA PRO A 38 1.75 18.88 -5.05
C PRO A 38 1.34 20.26 -4.55
N ASP A 39 0.53 20.33 -3.50
CA ASP A 39 0.05 21.60 -2.97
C ASP A 39 1.24 22.51 -2.69
N ALA A 40 1.24 23.66 -3.31
CA ALA A 40 2.34 24.63 -3.14
C ALA A 40 2.26 25.24 -1.73
N VAL A 41 3.39 25.20 -1.01
CA VAL A 41 3.53 25.90 0.28
C VAL A 41 3.40 27.40 0.03
N GLY A 42 2.53 28.08 0.79
CA GLY A 42 2.37 29.54 0.77
C GLY A 42 3.59 30.29 1.31
N SER A 43 3.48 31.59 1.47
CA SER A 43 4.49 32.43 2.12
C SER A 43 4.58 32.19 3.64
N THR A 44 3.50 31.72 4.27
CA THR A 44 3.44 31.33 5.67
C THR A 44 3.00 29.88 5.78
N LEU A 45 3.63 29.11 6.68
CA LEU A 45 3.31 27.72 6.94
C LEU A 45 2.99 27.54 8.41
N THR A 46 1.79 27.04 8.70
CA THR A 46 1.38 26.61 10.05
C THR A 46 1.57 25.12 10.22
N LEU A 47 1.66 24.62 11.45
CA LEU A 47 1.76 23.19 11.74
C LEU A 47 0.59 22.38 11.15
N PRO A 48 -0.70 22.77 11.29
CA PRO A 48 -1.82 22.07 10.67
C PRO A 48 -1.73 22.00 9.14
N GLN A 49 -1.29 23.07 8.49
CA GLN A 49 -1.08 23.10 7.05
C GLN A 49 0.05 22.16 6.64
N ALA A 50 1.19 22.16 7.35
CA ALA A 50 2.30 21.26 7.10
C ALA A 50 1.87 19.79 7.19
N VAL A 51 1.12 19.42 8.23
CA VAL A 51 0.58 18.06 8.39
C VAL A 51 -0.37 17.69 7.25
N THR A 52 -1.26 18.60 6.85
CA THR A 52 -2.21 18.35 5.75
C THR A 52 -1.48 18.11 4.42
N ILE A 53 -0.49 18.96 4.10
CA ILE A 53 0.34 18.82 2.90
C ILE A 53 1.13 17.51 2.94
N ALA A 54 1.75 17.17 4.08
CA ALA A 54 2.49 15.94 4.26
C ALA A 54 1.61 14.70 4.02
N ILE A 55 0.44 14.62 4.68
CA ILE A 55 -0.48 13.49 4.52
C ILE A 55 -0.93 13.33 3.07
N LYS A 56 -1.15 14.43 2.34
CA LYS A 56 -1.59 14.40 0.95
C LYS A 56 -0.48 14.01 -0.03
N ASN A 57 0.72 14.54 0.16
CA ASN A 57 1.81 14.43 -0.82
C ASN A 57 2.82 13.31 -0.50
N ASN A 58 2.89 12.84 0.76
CA ASN A 58 3.89 11.87 1.16
C ASN A 58 3.68 10.52 0.45
N LEU A 59 4.73 10.04 -0.23
CA LEU A 59 4.68 8.83 -1.05
C LEU A 59 4.41 7.56 -0.22
N ILE A 60 4.88 7.50 1.02
CA ILE A 60 4.68 6.32 1.89
C ILE A 60 3.21 6.23 2.32
N VAL A 61 2.57 7.38 2.63
CA VAL A 61 1.13 7.43 2.91
C VAL A 61 0.33 7.00 1.68
N ASN A 62 0.69 7.52 0.50
CA ASN A 62 0.02 7.18 -0.75
C ASN A 62 0.20 5.69 -1.10
N GLN A 63 1.38 5.11 -0.90
CA GLN A 63 1.61 3.66 -1.06
C GLN A 63 0.75 2.83 -0.10
N SER A 64 0.62 3.27 1.15
CA SER A 64 -0.24 2.60 2.14
C SER A 64 -1.73 2.71 1.77
N ASP A 65 -2.16 3.84 1.19
CA ASP A 65 -3.51 4.02 0.68
C ASP A 65 -3.80 3.09 -0.51
N LEU A 66 -2.89 3.02 -1.50
CA LEU A 66 -3.00 2.07 -2.61
C LEU A 66 -3.05 0.61 -2.12
N SER A 67 -2.27 0.28 -1.10
CA SER A 67 -2.35 -1.05 -0.45
C SER A 67 -3.74 -1.29 0.14
N SER A 68 -4.31 -0.31 0.85
CA SER A 68 -5.67 -0.41 1.40
C SER A 68 -6.73 -0.57 0.31
N GLN A 69 -6.60 0.14 -0.82
CA GLN A 69 -7.47 -0.02 -1.99
C GLN A 69 -7.35 -1.42 -2.60
N SER A 70 -6.14 -1.99 -2.67
CA SER A 70 -5.92 -3.37 -3.14
C SER A 70 -6.64 -4.39 -2.26
N TYR A 71 -6.59 -4.23 -0.93
CA TYR A 71 -7.36 -5.07 -0.01
C TYR A 71 -8.87 -4.89 -0.17
N LYS A 72 -9.32 -3.67 -0.50
CA LYS A 72 -10.73 -3.43 -0.83
C LYS A 72 -11.16 -4.21 -2.06
N ILE A 73 -10.38 -4.16 -3.14
CA ILE A 73 -10.65 -4.94 -4.36
C ILE A 73 -10.72 -6.44 -4.03
N SER A 74 -9.81 -6.95 -3.20
CA SER A 74 -9.83 -8.36 -2.77
C SER A 74 -11.10 -8.70 -1.95
N PHE A 75 -11.57 -7.78 -1.14
CA PHE A 75 -12.85 -7.93 -0.43
C PHE A 75 -14.04 -7.91 -1.40
N ASP A 76 -14.09 -6.94 -2.32
CA ASP A 76 -15.13 -6.85 -3.34
C ASP A 76 -15.16 -8.12 -4.19
N GLN A 77 -14.01 -8.61 -4.66
CA GLN A 77 -13.88 -9.85 -5.41
C GLN A 77 -14.34 -11.08 -4.60
N SER A 78 -14.17 -11.08 -3.28
CA SER A 78 -14.49 -12.24 -2.44
C SER A 78 -15.98 -12.61 -2.41
N TRP A 79 -16.86 -11.65 -2.54
CA TRP A 79 -18.30 -11.92 -2.64
C TRP A 79 -18.75 -12.08 -4.12
N GLU A 80 -18.03 -11.49 -5.09
CA GLU A 80 -18.27 -11.67 -6.52
C GLU A 80 -18.07 -13.13 -6.96
N TYR A 81 -17.22 -13.90 -6.26
CA TYR A 81 -17.10 -15.36 -6.48
C TYR A 81 -18.40 -16.15 -6.22
N MET A 82 -19.40 -15.54 -5.59
CA MET A 82 -20.74 -16.13 -5.42
C MET A 82 -21.65 -15.87 -6.62
N LEU A 83 -21.26 -15.01 -7.57
CA LEU A 83 -22.01 -14.72 -8.77
C LEU A 83 -21.83 -15.86 -9.81
N PRO A 84 -22.81 -16.05 -10.71
CA PRO A 84 -22.66 -17.01 -11.80
C PRO A 84 -21.56 -16.58 -12.78
N THR A 85 -20.80 -17.54 -13.25
CA THR A 85 -19.85 -17.36 -14.36
C THR A 85 -20.52 -17.65 -15.67
N LEU A 86 -20.22 -16.88 -16.72
CA LEU A 86 -20.67 -17.11 -18.08
C LEU A 86 -19.43 -17.12 -19.00
N ASN A 87 -19.25 -18.23 -19.72
CA ASN A 87 -18.13 -18.41 -20.61
C ASN A 87 -18.63 -18.77 -22.01
N ALA A 88 -18.04 -18.17 -23.03
CA ALA A 88 -18.23 -18.57 -24.42
C ALA A 88 -16.91 -19.11 -24.97
N SER A 89 -16.96 -20.22 -25.65
CA SER A 89 -15.81 -20.83 -26.29
C SER A 89 -16.13 -21.28 -27.71
N GLY A 90 -15.15 -21.25 -28.59
CA GLY A 90 -15.26 -21.76 -29.97
C GLY A 90 -13.91 -22.27 -30.43
N GLY A 91 -13.91 -23.35 -31.15
CA GLY A 91 -12.70 -23.96 -31.69
C GLY A 91 -12.94 -24.58 -33.04
N GLN A 92 -11.90 -24.61 -33.89
CA GLN A 92 -11.86 -25.29 -35.14
C GLN A 92 -10.58 -26.10 -35.24
N SER A 93 -10.69 -27.34 -35.73
CA SER A 93 -9.59 -28.28 -35.88
C SER A 93 -9.55 -28.83 -37.28
N LEU A 94 -8.36 -28.84 -37.86
CA LEU A 94 -8.04 -29.49 -39.10
C LEU A 94 -7.13 -30.69 -38.79
N ASN A 95 -7.62 -31.90 -39.02
CA ASN A 95 -6.88 -33.14 -38.78
C ASN A 95 -6.55 -33.81 -40.10
N PHE A 96 -5.29 -34.12 -40.32
CA PHE A 96 -4.77 -34.81 -41.48
C PHE A 96 -4.26 -36.17 -41.04
N GLY A 97 -4.72 -37.24 -41.69
CA GLY A 97 -4.21 -38.54 -41.38
C GLY A 97 -5.22 -39.66 -41.48
N ARG A 98 -4.83 -40.83 -40.97
CA ARG A 98 -5.65 -42.04 -41.00
C ARG A 98 -6.63 -42.05 -39.82
N THR A 99 -7.91 -41.92 -40.11
CA THR A 99 -9.00 -41.89 -39.11
C THR A 99 -9.85 -43.14 -39.23
N LEU A 100 -10.30 -43.69 -38.09
CA LEU A 100 -11.27 -44.78 -38.05
C LEU A 100 -12.65 -44.22 -38.39
N VAL A 101 -13.21 -44.70 -39.45
CA VAL A 101 -14.60 -44.45 -39.88
C VAL A 101 -15.50 -45.36 -39.07
N THR A 102 -16.15 -44.81 -38.04
CA THR A 102 -16.96 -45.60 -37.08
C THR A 102 -18.20 -46.26 -37.68
N THR A 103 -18.64 -45.82 -38.86
CA THR A 103 -19.79 -46.35 -39.58
C THR A 103 -19.55 -47.74 -40.16
N ASN A 104 -18.32 -48.06 -40.54
CA ASN A 104 -17.98 -49.33 -41.18
C ASN A 104 -16.73 -49.99 -40.58
N ASN A 105 -16.22 -49.45 -39.45
CA ASN A 105 -15.01 -49.89 -38.77
C ASN A 105 -13.76 -49.98 -39.70
N SER A 106 -13.70 -49.15 -40.73
CA SER A 106 -12.56 -49.08 -41.63
C SER A 106 -11.70 -47.85 -41.39
N TYR A 107 -10.42 -47.95 -41.73
CA TYR A 107 -9.53 -46.78 -41.69
C TYR A 107 -9.54 -46.06 -43.02
N ALA A 108 -9.86 -44.79 -43.03
CA ALA A 108 -9.70 -43.91 -44.19
C ALA A 108 -8.63 -42.84 -43.91
N THR A 109 -7.83 -42.54 -44.91
CA THR A 109 -6.95 -41.36 -44.88
C THR A 109 -7.78 -40.18 -45.39
N SER A 110 -8.10 -39.26 -44.51
CA SER A 110 -8.94 -38.11 -44.86
C SER A 110 -8.47 -36.86 -44.15
N GLU A 111 -8.74 -35.72 -44.76
CA GLU A 111 -8.70 -34.43 -44.13
C GLU A 111 -10.04 -34.18 -43.42
N THR A 112 -9.99 -34.03 -42.11
CA THR A 112 -11.16 -33.76 -41.29
C THR A 112 -11.13 -32.34 -40.77
N ASN A 113 -12.13 -31.57 -41.14
CA ASN A 113 -12.36 -30.21 -40.61
C ASN A 113 -13.56 -30.27 -39.67
N SER A 114 -13.33 -30.04 -38.42
CA SER A 114 -14.36 -30.04 -37.36
C SER A 114 -14.24 -28.83 -36.47
N GLY A 115 -15.33 -28.40 -35.90
CA GLY A 115 -15.35 -27.33 -34.97
C GLY A 115 -16.50 -27.40 -33.97
N SER A 116 -16.42 -26.60 -32.93
CA SER A 116 -17.46 -26.51 -31.92
C SER A 116 -17.60 -25.06 -31.43
N ALA A 117 -18.78 -24.73 -30.95
CA ALA A 117 -19.04 -23.50 -30.24
C ALA A 117 -19.93 -23.81 -29.04
N SER A 118 -19.63 -23.18 -27.90
CA SER A 118 -20.42 -23.38 -26.69
C SER A 118 -20.51 -22.12 -25.87
N ILE A 119 -21.62 -21.98 -25.17
CA ILE A 119 -21.82 -21.01 -24.07
C ILE A 119 -22.16 -21.82 -22.83
N SER A 120 -21.41 -21.61 -21.74
CA SER A 120 -21.64 -22.29 -20.47
C SER A 120 -21.80 -21.31 -19.33
N ALA A 121 -22.74 -21.58 -18.44
CA ALA A 121 -22.96 -20.86 -17.21
C ALA A 121 -22.76 -21.80 -16.02
N GLY A 122 -22.13 -21.28 -14.95
CA GLY A 122 -21.91 -22.04 -13.72
C GLY A 122 -22.16 -21.20 -12.49
N LEU A 123 -22.80 -21.78 -11.46
CA LEU A 123 -23.06 -21.16 -10.18
C LEU A 123 -22.80 -22.15 -9.05
N THR A 124 -21.94 -21.79 -8.11
CA THR A 124 -21.77 -22.58 -6.89
C THR A 124 -22.81 -22.21 -5.86
N LEU A 125 -23.69 -23.15 -5.53
CA LEU A 125 -24.77 -22.95 -4.55
C LEU A 125 -24.29 -23.14 -3.11
N PHE A 126 -23.38 -24.10 -2.90
CA PHE A 126 -22.80 -24.40 -1.58
C PHE A 126 -21.37 -24.89 -1.72
N HIS A 127 -20.48 -24.40 -0.86
CA HIS A 127 -19.06 -24.80 -0.82
C HIS A 127 -18.56 -24.83 0.62
N GLY A 128 -19.25 -25.55 1.51
CA GLY A 128 -18.79 -25.74 2.88
C GLY A 128 -18.57 -24.42 3.66
N LEU A 129 -19.33 -23.37 3.36
CA LEU A 129 -19.19 -22.00 3.93
C LEU A 129 -17.82 -21.33 3.62
N VAL A 130 -17.06 -21.86 2.65
CA VAL A 130 -15.76 -21.30 2.20
C VAL A 130 -15.92 -19.84 1.77
N TYR A 131 -16.90 -19.54 0.91
CA TYR A 131 -17.12 -18.18 0.41
C TYR A 131 -17.50 -17.21 1.54
N GLN A 132 -18.41 -17.58 2.42
CA GLN A 132 -18.85 -16.74 3.54
C GLN A 132 -17.71 -16.43 4.53
N ASN A 133 -16.87 -17.42 4.81
CA ASN A 133 -15.70 -17.22 5.66
C ASN A 133 -14.60 -16.44 4.94
N ASN A 134 -14.42 -16.63 3.62
CA ASN A 134 -13.48 -15.85 2.82
C ASN A 134 -13.88 -14.37 2.77
N ILE A 135 -15.17 -14.07 2.59
CA ILE A 135 -15.68 -12.69 2.64
C ILE A 135 -15.34 -12.04 3.99
N ARG A 136 -15.56 -12.75 5.10
CA ARG A 136 -15.23 -12.24 6.45
C ARG A 136 -13.72 -12.08 6.64
N MET A 137 -12.93 -13.01 6.13
CA MET A 137 -11.47 -12.94 6.15
C MET A 137 -10.97 -11.70 5.41
N GLN A 138 -11.43 -11.48 4.17
CA GLN A 138 -11.03 -10.33 3.35
C GLN A 138 -11.51 -9.01 3.94
N ARG A 139 -12.70 -8.99 4.56
CA ARG A 139 -13.17 -7.80 5.28
C ARG A 139 -12.24 -7.42 6.42
N TYR A 140 -11.87 -8.38 7.29
CA TYR A 140 -10.94 -8.11 8.39
C TYR A 140 -9.54 -7.71 7.88
N ALA A 141 -9.08 -8.29 6.76
CA ALA A 141 -7.82 -7.92 6.14
C ALA A 141 -7.86 -6.46 5.60
N TRP A 142 -8.98 -6.08 4.96
CA TRP A 142 -9.19 -4.69 4.53
C TRP A 142 -9.31 -3.73 5.72
N ASP A 143 -10.07 -4.08 6.76
CA ASP A 143 -10.18 -3.25 7.97
C ASP A 143 -8.81 -3.10 8.66
N ALA A 144 -7.96 -4.14 8.66
CA ALA A 144 -6.58 -4.07 9.15
C ALA A 144 -5.73 -3.12 8.32
N SER A 145 -5.84 -3.17 6.99
CA SER A 145 -5.09 -2.28 6.08
C SER A 145 -5.47 -0.79 6.25
N LYS A 146 -6.72 -0.49 6.59
CA LYS A 146 -7.14 0.87 6.95
C LYS A 146 -6.47 1.36 8.24
N MET A 147 -6.30 0.45 9.21
CA MET A 147 -5.57 0.78 10.44
C MET A 147 -4.08 0.95 10.18
N ASP A 148 -3.48 0.16 9.29
CA ASP A 148 -2.08 0.33 8.85
C ASP A 148 -1.88 1.69 8.15
N LEU A 149 -2.82 2.09 7.28
CA LEU A 149 -2.82 3.43 6.65
C LEU A 149 -2.92 4.55 7.70
N GLN A 150 -3.82 4.40 8.69
CA GLN A 150 -3.96 5.40 9.76
C GLN A 150 -2.67 5.49 10.60
N ALA A 151 -2.06 4.35 10.93
CA ALA A 151 -0.77 4.32 11.64
C ALA A 151 0.33 5.06 10.86
N GLN A 152 0.34 4.92 9.53
CA GLN A 152 1.30 5.63 8.69
C GLN A 152 1.05 7.14 8.65
N LYS A 153 -0.23 7.57 8.59
CA LYS A 153 -0.59 8.99 8.70
C LYS A 153 -0.18 9.57 10.05
N ASP A 154 -0.41 8.84 11.14
CA ASP A 154 -0.02 9.26 12.49
C ASP A 154 1.51 9.39 12.61
N ASN A 155 2.27 8.45 12.05
CA ASN A 155 3.73 8.48 12.04
C ASN A 155 4.27 9.72 11.30
N ILE A 156 3.73 10.01 10.11
CA ILE A 156 4.08 11.21 9.35
C ILE A 156 3.70 12.48 10.12
N THR A 157 2.55 12.50 10.77
CA THR A 157 2.10 13.63 11.61
C THR A 157 3.10 13.91 12.75
N LEU A 158 3.56 12.87 13.46
CA LEU A 158 4.56 13.02 14.52
C LEU A 158 5.93 13.46 13.97
N THR A 159 6.33 12.96 12.79
CA THR A 159 7.57 13.37 12.14
C THR A 159 7.52 14.85 11.74
N VAL A 160 6.43 15.30 11.11
CA VAL A 160 6.22 16.71 10.75
C VAL A 160 6.23 17.60 11.99
N LEU A 161 5.60 17.17 13.07
CA LEU A 161 5.61 17.89 14.34
C LEU A 161 7.03 18.05 14.88
N LEU A 162 7.84 16.98 14.86
CA LEU A 162 9.24 17.02 15.30
C LEU A 162 10.06 18.01 14.48
N ASP A 163 9.97 17.91 13.13
CA ASP A 163 10.73 18.77 12.22
C ASP A 163 10.29 20.24 12.32
N TYR A 164 8.99 20.47 12.49
CA TYR A 164 8.46 21.81 12.69
C TYR A 164 8.96 22.44 14.00
N LEU A 165 8.97 21.69 15.10
CA LEU A 165 9.53 22.13 16.39
C LEU A 165 11.05 22.35 16.30
N ALA A 166 11.76 21.53 15.51
CA ALA A 166 13.18 21.74 15.27
C ALA A 166 13.46 23.07 14.54
N ILE A 167 12.63 23.44 13.54
CA ILE A 167 12.73 24.74 12.87
C ILE A 167 12.51 25.88 13.86
N LEU A 168 11.48 25.79 14.69
CA LEU A 168 11.22 26.82 15.71
C LEU A 168 12.38 26.96 16.73
N SER A 169 12.92 25.80 17.18
CA SER A 169 14.09 25.75 18.04
C SER A 169 15.31 26.39 17.41
N ASN A 170 15.62 26.03 16.15
CA ASN A 170 16.79 26.57 15.46
C ASN A 170 16.63 28.04 15.10
N ARG A 171 15.43 28.52 14.84
CA ARG A 171 15.14 29.95 14.70
C ARG A 171 15.39 30.72 15.99
N ASP A 172 14.92 30.19 17.12
CA ASP A 172 15.16 30.83 18.42
C ASP A 172 16.65 30.84 18.76
N GLN A 173 17.40 29.76 18.43
CA GLN A 173 18.87 29.73 18.60
C GLN A 173 19.58 30.73 17.68
N LEU A 174 19.15 30.91 16.43
CA LEU A 174 19.68 31.94 15.55
C LEU A 174 19.44 33.36 16.11
N ASN A 175 18.25 33.62 16.62
CA ASN A 175 17.95 34.92 17.28
C ASN A 175 18.85 35.15 18.49
N LEU A 176 19.09 34.14 19.31
CA LEU A 176 20.04 34.21 20.43
C LEU A 176 21.46 34.49 19.93
N ALA A 177 21.93 33.84 18.87
CA ALA A 177 23.25 34.08 18.29
C ALA A 177 23.42 35.53 17.79
N TYR A 178 22.41 36.14 17.19
CA TYR A 178 22.41 37.53 16.81
C TYR A 178 22.49 38.46 18.04
N GLU A 179 21.69 38.20 19.10
CA GLU A 179 21.73 38.98 20.32
C GLU A 179 23.09 38.88 21.07
N GLN A 180 23.67 37.68 21.08
CA GLN A 180 25.00 37.41 21.64
C GLN A 180 26.10 38.19 20.92
N SER A 181 26.09 38.14 19.58
CA SER A 181 27.01 38.89 18.75
C SER A 181 26.83 40.41 18.87
N ARG A 182 25.59 40.90 19.03
CA ARG A 182 25.30 42.32 19.28
C ARG A 182 25.91 42.81 20.58
N VAL A 183 25.84 42.00 21.64
CA VAL A 183 26.46 42.36 22.95
C VAL A 183 27.99 42.45 22.82
N ASP A 184 28.64 41.53 22.11
CA ASP A 184 30.09 41.55 21.91
C ASP A 184 30.54 42.65 20.95
N SER A 185 29.76 42.96 19.93
CA SER A 185 30.01 44.12 19.05
C SER A 185 30.02 45.43 19.81
N VAL A 186 29.08 45.66 20.75
CA VAL A 186 29.03 46.85 21.60
C VAL A 186 30.24 46.88 22.55
N SER A 187 30.64 45.73 23.10
CA SER A 187 31.80 45.65 24.02
C SER A 187 33.10 45.89 23.27
N LEU A 188 33.25 45.36 22.05
CA LEU A 188 34.40 45.56 21.17
C LEU A 188 34.54 47.06 20.78
N ASP A 189 33.43 47.67 20.29
CA ASP A 189 33.43 49.11 19.95
C ASP A 189 33.88 50.00 21.09
N ARG A 190 33.38 49.70 22.32
CA ARG A 190 33.79 50.43 23.52
C ARG A 190 35.29 50.30 23.82
N VAL A 191 35.83 49.05 23.81
CA VAL A 191 37.26 48.82 24.11
C VAL A 191 38.14 49.40 23.02
N THR A 192 37.74 49.37 21.75
CA THR A 192 38.43 50.04 20.64
C THR A 192 38.52 51.53 20.85
N LYS A 193 37.40 52.21 21.19
CA LYS A 193 37.39 53.64 21.48
C LYS A 193 38.26 54.01 22.69
N GLN A 194 38.32 53.14 23.70
CA GLN A 194 39.21 53.31 24.85
C GLN A 194 40.68 53.17 24.48
N ALA A 195 41.04 52.22 23.62
CA ALA A 195 42.39 52.04 23.12
C ALA A 195 42.83 53.25 22.26
N ASP A 196 41.94 53.71 21.34
CA ASP A 196 42.22 54.90 20.52
C ASP A 196 42.41 56.22 21.35
N ALA A 197 41.71 56.28 22.46
CA ALA A 197 41.85 57.42 23.37
C ALA A 197 43.11 57.34 24.30
N GLY A 198 43.96 56.35 24.12
CA GLY A 198 45.17 56.16 24.90
C GLY A 198 44.93 55.62 26.28
N ALA A 199 43.77 55.13 26.65
CA ALA A 199 43.51 54.45 27.90
C ALA A 199 44.40 53.21 28.05
N LEU A 200 44.98 53.01 29.26
CA LEU A 200 45.82 51.87 29.60
C LEU A 200 45.01 50.55 29.68
N ASN A 201 44.40 50.15 28.54
CA ASN A 201 43.84 48.78 28.39
C ASN A 201 44.93 47.85 27.87
N PRO A 202 45.10 46.66 28.44
CA PRO A 202 46.00 45.68 27.85
C PRO A 202 45.58 45.41 26.38
N VAL A 203 46.55 45.36 25.48
CA VAL A 203 46.30 45.03 24.06
C VAL A 203 45.55 43.68 23.96
N SER A 204 45.80 42.78 24.91
CA SER A 204 45.08 41.51 25.04
C SER A 204 43.56 41.64 25.11
N ASN A 205 43.04 42.65 25.81
CA ASN A 205 41.59 42.86 25.92
C ASN A 205 40.94 43.11 24.54
N LEU A 206 41.60 43.90 23.69
CA LEU A 206 41.09 44.19 22.34
C LEU A 206 41.13 42.96 21.43
N THR A 207 42.28 42.24 21.40
CA THR A 207 42.47 41.06 20.57
C THR A 207 41.56 39.88 21.00
N ASP A 208 41.35 39.72 22.31
CA ASP A 208 40.44 38.72 22.88
C ASP A 208 38.99 38.96 22.44
N LEU A 209 38.53 40.24 22.52
CA LEU A 209 37.19 40.60 22.06
C LEU A 209 37.02 40.54 20.55
N GLN A 210 38.06 40.85 19.78
CA GLN A 210 38.03 40.61 18.31
C GLN A 210 37.89 39.11 17.98
N GLY A 211 38.63 38.27 18.70
CA GLY A 211 38.52 36.81 18.57
C GLY A 211 37.12 36.29 18.95
N GLN A 212 36.57 36.80 20.05
CA GLN A 212 35.22 36.46 20.51
C GLN A 212 34.15 36.90 19.50
N TYR A 213 34.21 38.12 19.00
CA TYR A 213 33.27 38.61 17.99
C TYR A 213 33.36 37.82 16.69
N ALA A 214 34.56 37.44 16.25
CA ALA A 214 34.74 36.56 15.10
C ALA A 214 34.13 35.17 15.33
N SER A 215 34.27 34.61 16.55
CA SER A 215 33.63 33.37 16.94
C SER A 215 32.09 33.48 16.90
N ASP A 216 31.53 34.60 17.33
CA ASP A 216 30.08 34.81 17.24
C ASP A 216 29.60 34.90 15.80
N GLN A 217 30.36 35.49 14.87
CA GLN A 217 30.01 35.47 13.43
C GLN A 217 30.01 34.06 12.86
N ILE A 218 30.95 33.19 13.30
CA ILE A 218 30.95 31.75 12.93
C ILE A 218 29.72 31.06 13.52
N ASN A 219 29.36 31.36 14.77
CA ASN A 219 28.16 30.77 15.39
C ASN A 219 26.88 31.19 14.66
N ILE A 220 26.75 32.43 14.21
CA ILE A 220 25.63 32.91 13.40
C ILE A 220 25.57 32.13 12.05
N ALA A 221 26.70 32.01 11.36
CA ALA A 221 26.76 31.28 10.11
C ALA A 221 26.34 29.80 10.27
N ASN A 222 26.79 29.15 11.34
CA ASN A 222 26.42 27.78 11.69
C ASN A 222 24.93 27.67 12.04
N ALA A 223 24.37 28.64 12.80
CA ALA A 223 22.96 28.67 13.17
C ALA A 223 22.06 28.87 11.93
N ILE A 224 22.46 29.77 11.00
CA ILE A 224 21.77 29.92 9.69
C ILE A 224 21.76 28.59 8.94
N ASN A 225 22.92 27.94 8.80
CA ASN A 225 23.02 26.68 8.09
C ASN A 225 22.15 25.58 8.74
N THR A 226 22.14 25.48 10.06
CA THR A 226 21.33 24.53 10.81
C THR A 226 19.83 24.79 10.62
N LEU A 227 19.41 26.06 10.63
CA LEU A 227 18.02 26.44 10.37
C LEU A 227 17.61 26.06 8.94
N GLU A 228 18.42 26.39 7.94
CA GLU A 228 18.12 26.06 6.53
C GLU A 228 18.09 24.56 6.33
N GLN A 229 18.99 23.79 6.94
CA GLN A 229 18.97 22.32 6.87
C GLN A 229 17.69 21.74 7.48
N SER A 230 17.20 22.28 8.60
CA SER A 230 15.93 21.82 9.19
C SER A 230 14.72 22.15 8.32
N LYS A 231 14.73 23.29 7.62
CA LYS A 231 13.70 23.61 6.62
C LYS A 231 13.72 22.63 5.47
N VAL A 232 14.90 22.33 4.90
CA VAL A 232 15.05 21.34 3.82
C VAL A 232 14.53 19.97 4.26
N THR A 233 14.81 19.55 5.50
CA THR A 233 14.33 18.28 6.06
C THR A 233 12.78 18.25 6.07
N LEU A 234 12.14 19.30 6.57
CA LEU A 234 10.68 19.39 6.57
C LEU A 234 10.11 19.33 5.14
N PHE A 235 10.67 20.09 4.19
CA PHE A 235 10.22 20.08 2.80
C PHE A 235 10.37 18.70 2.15
N SER A 236 11.39 17.94 2.52
CA SER A 236 11.56 16.54 2.09
C SER A 236 10.42 15.65 2.58
N ILE A 237 9.99 15.80 3.85
CA ILE A 237 8.83 15.04 4.39
C ILE A 237 7.52 15.48 3.74
N LEU A 238 7.36 16.78 3.47
CA LEU A 238 6.19 17.31 2.74
C LEU A 238 6.14 16.86 1.29
N ASN A 239 7.25 16.36 0.75
CA ASN A 239 7.42 15.96 -0.66
C ASN A 239 7.05 17.10 -1.64
N VAL A 240 7.52 18.31 -1.35
CA VAL A 240 7.35 19.51 -2.17
C VAL A 240 8.69 20.20 -2.41
N SER A 241 8.78 21.01 -3.46
CA SER A 241 10.00 21.76 -3.78
C SER A 241 10.33 22.76 -2.66
N TYR A 242 11.61 22.80 -2.28
CA TYR A 242 12.11 23.72 -1.23
C TYR A 242 11.87 25.18 -1.63
N LYS A 243 11.45 25.99 -0.63
CA LYS A 243 11.32 27.46 -0.70
C LYS A 243 11.97 28.06 0.53
N ALA A 244 12.94 28.96 0.33
CA ALA A 244 13.68 29.61 1.41
C ALA A 244 12.80 30.60 2.21
N ASP A 245 11.92 31.35 1.51
CA ASP A 245 11.19 32.51 2.03
C ASP A 245 9.88 32.15 2.71
N VAL A 246 9.83 30.98 3.39
CA VAL A 246 8.63 30.55 4.11
C VAL A 246 8.76 30.95 5.58
N GLU A 247 7.77 31.70 6.07
CA GLU A 247 7.64 32.02 7.49
C GLU A 247 6.91 30.91 8.25
N TYR A 248 7.44 30.53 9.39
CA TYR A 248 6.88 29.50 10.28
C TYR A 248 6.19 30.16 11.46
N GLN A 249 4.88 29.97 11.58
CA GLN A 249 4.13 30.54 12.69
C GLN A 249 4.38 29.73 13.96
N ASN A 250 4.62 30.45 15.07
CA ASN A 250 4.71 29.85 16.40
C ASN A 250 3.30 29.76 16.99
N THR A 251 2.56 28.70 16.67
CA THR A 251 1.24 28.43 17.23
C THR A 251 1.32 27.71 18.60
N ILE A 252 2.52 27.31 19.01
CA ILE A 252 2.73 26.58 20.25
C ILE A 252 3.05 27.59 21.36
N THR A 253 2.03 28.10 22.03
CA THR A 253 2.17 28.93 23.24
C THR A 253 2.56 28.03 24.41
N ALA A 254 3.86 28.01 24.72
CA ALA A 254 4.37 27.36 25.91
C ALA A 254 4.17 28.27 27.13
N THR A 255 2.93 28.60 27.50
CA THR A 255 2.64 29.48 28.63
C THR A 255 2.80 28.77 29.96
N ASP A 256 2.66 27.44 30.04
CA ASP A 256 2.85 26.67 31.28
C ASP A 256 3.53 25.33 31.01
N ILE A 257 4.85 25.33 31.10
CA ILE A 257 5.59 24.06 31.14
C ILE A 257 5.50 23.49 32.55
N SER A 258 4.47 22.68 32.78
CA SER A 258 4.23 21.95 34.03
C SER A 258 4.60 20.47 33.87
N GLN A 259 4.71 19.77 34.98
CA GLN A 259 4.92 18.33 34.96
C GLN A 259 3.72 17.65 34.32
N TYR A 260 3.99 16.68 33.42
CA TYR A 260 2.92 15.93 32.72
C TYR A 260 2.06 15.15 33.74
N PRO A 261 0.71 15.27 33.67
CA PRO A 261 -0.16 14.85 34.78
C PRO A 261 -0.49 13.34 34.79
N ALA A 262 -0.13 12.58 33.75
CA ALA A 262 -0.49 11.16 33.61
C ALA A 262 0.69 10.25 33.98
N THR A 263 0.41 8.99 34.33
CA THR A 263 1.40 7.92 34.56
C THR A 263 1.56 7.05 33.30
N SER A 264 2.71 6.36 33.17
CA SER A 264 2.95 5.47 32.03
C SER A 264 1.88 4.40 31.87
N ASP A 265 1.39 3.82 32.99
CA ASP A 265 0.33 2.82 32.97
C ASP A 265 -1.00 3.36 32.41
N THR A 266 -1.41 4.54 32.85
CA THR A 266 -2.66 5.17 32.32
C THR A 266 -2.55 5.48 30.84
N ILE A 267 -1.39 5.96 30.39
CA ILE A 267 -1.11 6.22 28.98
C ILE A 267 -1.17 4.93 28.17
N PHE A 268 -0.53 3.85 28.66
CA PHE A 268 -0.52 2.57 28.01
C PHE A 268 -1.93 1.98 27.87
N GLN A 269 -2.77 2.04 28.92
CA GLN A 269 -4.16 1.54 28.86
C GLN A 269 -4.99 2.31 27.82
N HIS A 270 -4.83 3.62 27.69
CA HIS A 270 -5.47 4.39 26.64
C HIS A 270 -4.93 4.02 25.24
N ALA A 271 -3.59 3.96 25.11
CA ALA A 271 -2.93 3.61 23.85
C ALA A 271 -3.39 2.26 23.30
N MET A 272 -3.57 1.26 24.16
CA MET A 272 -4.08 -0.06 23.79
C MET A 272 -5.45 -0.02 23.10
N GLN A 273 -6.29 0.97 23.38
CA GLN A 273 -7.62 1.09 22.82
C GLN A 273 -7.65 1.90 21.52
N ILE A 274 -6.74 2.85 21.35
CA ILE A 274 -6.81 3.83 20.27
C ILE A 274 -5.77 3.61 19.17
N ILE A 275 -4.57 3.12 19.51
CA ILE A 275 -3.43 3.05 18.59
C ILE A 275 -3.74 2.12 17.40
N PRO A 276 -3.63 2.62 16.15
CA PRO A 276 -4.04 1.88 14.97
C PRO A 276 -3.23 0.59 14.73
N THR A 277 -1.95 0.56 15.09
CA THR A 277 -1.09 -0.64 14.93
C THR A 277 -1.59 -1.82 15.76
N ILE A 278 -2.11 -1.57 16.98
CA ILE A 278 -2.69 -2.61 17.85
C ILE A 278 -4.01 -3.12 17.26
N LYS A 279 -4.85 -2.19 16.78
CA LYS A 279 -6.13 -2.56 16.12
C LYS A 279 -5.87 -3.38 14.85
N SER A 280 -4.88 -2.99 14.05
CA SER A 280 -4.48 -3.74 12.86
C SER A 280 -4.01 -5.16 13.23
N ALA A 281 -3.13 -5.31 14.21
CA ALA A 281 -2.65 -6.61 14.66
C ALA A 281 -3.80 -7.52 15.12
N GLN A 282 -4.76 -6.98 15.87
CA GLN A 282 -5.96 -7.73 16.33
C GLN A 282 -6.86 -8.12 15.14
N LEU A 283 -7.08 -7.23 14.17
CA LEU A 283 -7.89 -7.52 12.98
C LEU A 283 -7.23 -8.58 12.10
N LYS A 284 -5.90 -8.61 12.01
CA LYS A 284 -5.14 -9.67 11.35
C LYS A 284 -5.37 -11.03 12.00
N VAL A 285 -5.42 -11.09 13.33
CA VAL A 285 -5.77 -12.34 14.04
C VAL A 285 -7.17 -12.80 13.62
N TYR A 286 -8.19 -11.92 13.63
CA TYR A 286 -9.54 -12.27 13.20
C TYR A 286 -9.61 -12.69 11.72
N ALA A 287 -8.82 -12.10 10.84
CA ALA A 287 -8.72 -12.53 9.45
C ALA A 287 -8.21 -13.99 9.36
N TYR A 288 -7.16 -14.34 10.10
CA TYR A 288 -6.58 -15.68 10.06
C TYR A 288 -7.41 -16.73 10.82
N GLU A 289 -8.23 -16.35 11.82
CA GLU A 289 -9.29 -17.19 12.36
C GLU A 289 -10.31 -17.59 11.28
N LYS A 290 -10.70 -16.63 10.42
CA LYS A 290 -11.60 -16.92 9.30
C LYS A 290 -10.90 -17.71 8.20
N ASN A 291 -9.60 -17.49 7.95
CA ASN A 291 -8.82 -18.34 7.05
C ASN A 291 -8.82 -19.82 7.53
N LEU A 292 -8.63 -20.06 8.81
CA LEU A 292 -8.74 -21.40 9.37
C LEU A 292 -10.14 -22.00 9.12
N ALA A 293 -11.21 -21.20 9.25
CA ALA A 293 -12.58 -21.63 8.94
C ALA A 293 -12.76 -21.92 7.44
N VAL A 294 -12.15 -21.15 6.54
CA VAL A 294 -12.09 -21.41 5.10
C VAL A 294 -11.47 -22.78 4.83
N GLN A 295 -10.28 -23.07 5.40
CA GLN A 295 -9.59 -24.35 5.19
C GLN A 295 -10.40 -25.54 5.74
N ARG A 296 -11.14 -25.35 6.83
CA ARG A 296 -12.08 -26.37 7.34
C ARG A 296 -13.28 -26.57 6.42
N GLY A 297 -13.70 -25.53 5.70
CA GLY A 297 -14.78 -25.58 4.73
C GLY A 297 -14.57 -26.63 3.64
N TYR A 298 -13.32 -26.86 3.24
CA TYR A 298 -12.98 -27.87 2.21
C TYR A 298 -13.18 -29.33 2.63
N TYR A 299 -13.59 -29.62 3.87
CA TYR A 299 -14.07 -30.93 4.27
C TYR A 299 -15.53 -31.21 3.88
N TYR A 300 -16.30 -30.16 3.55
CA TYR A 300 -17.72 -30.29 3.24
C TYR A 300 -17.96 -30.45 1.74
N PRO A 301 -19.14 -30.99 1.36
CA PRO A 301 -19.52 -31.10 -0.05
C PRO A 301 -19.56 -29.75 -0.75
N THR A 302 -19.32 -29.78 -2.08
CA THR A 302 -19.57 -28.67 -2.99
C THR A 302 -20.79 -28.98 -3.82
N ILE A 303 -21.74 -28.06 -3.91
CA ILE A 303 -22.96 -28.18 -4.75
C ILE A 303 -22.90 -27.05 -5.77
N SER A 304 -22.90 -27.41 -7.05
CA SER A 304 -22.88 -26.44 -8.15
C SER A 304 -23.98 -26.73 -9.15
N LEU A 305 -24.51 -25.67 -9.73
CA LEU A 305 -25.46 -25.66 -10.83
C LEU A 305 -24.70 -25.26 -12.09
N GLY A 306 -24.89 -26.01 -13.17
CA GLY A 306 -24.31 -25.71 -14.47
C GLY A 306 -25.31 -25.87 -15.59
N GLY A 307 -25.14 -25.05 -16.63
CA GLY A 307 -25.88 -25.19 -17.85
C GLY A 307 -25.01 -24.83 -19.04
N SER A 308 -25.22 -25.49 -20.18
CA SER A 308 -24.53 -25.15 -21.43
C SER A 308 -25.40 -25.31 -22.62
N VAL A 309 -25.14 -24.48 -23.62
CA VAL A 309 -25.62 -24.64 -25.00
C VAL A 309 -24.37 -24.81 -25.85
N ALA A 310 -24.31 -25.93 -26.58
CA ALA A 310 -23.18 -26.24 -27.44
C ALA A 310 -23.65 -26.71 -28.81
N THR A 311 -22.84 -26.46 -29.82
CA THR A 311 -23.03 -26.99 -31.16
C THR A 311 -21.70 -27.44 -31.75
N ASN A 312 -21.73 -28.37 -32.67
CA ASN A 312 -20.56 -28.86 -33.35
C ASN A 312 -20.83 -28.98 -34.86
N TRP A 313 -19.78 -28.97 -35.65
CA TRP A 313 -19.85 -29.17 -37.09
C TRP A 313 -18.63 -29.94 -37.59
N THR A 314 -18.82 -30.67 -38.67
CA THR A 314 -17.74 -31.42 -39.28
C THR A 314 -17.97 -31.53 -40.82
N ASN A 315 -16.88 -31.72 -41.55
CA ASN A 315 -16.95 -32.05 -42.99
C ASN A 315 -17.06 -33.54 -43.25
N ILE A 316 -17.20 -34.38 -42.24
CA ILE A 316 -17.40 -35.80 -42.40
C ILE A 316 -18.88 -36.07 -42.82
N PRO A 317 -19.14 -36.81 -43.91
CA PRO A 317 -20.51 -37.14 -44.30
C PRO A 317 -21.18 -38.05 -43.26
N SER A 318 -22.41 -37.71 -42.86
CA SER A 318 -23.21 -38.59 -42.00
C SER A 318 -23.68 -39.83 -42.81
N PRO A 319 -23.69 -41.00 -42.19
CA PRO A 319 -24.20 -42.21 -42.85
C PRO A 319 -25.66 -42.11 -43.31
N THR A 320 -26.45 -41.28 -42.66
CA THR A 320 -27.86 -41.01 -42.99
C THR A 320 -28.03 -40.00 -44.13
N SER A 321 -26.93 -39.39 -44.58
CA SER A 321 -26.94 -38.35 -45.62
C SER A 321 -26.53 -38.88 -47.02
N SER A 322 -26.56 -40.16 -47.25
CA SER A 322 -26.32 -40.68 -48.56
C SER A 322 -27.66 -40.79 -49.38
N VAL A 323 -27.64 -40.19 -50.55
CA VAL A 323 -28.77 -40.28 -51.46
C VAL A 323 -28.51 -41.48 -52.44
N VAL A 324 -29.37 -42.48 -52.39
CA VAL A 324 -29.33 -43.55 -53.34
C VAL A 324 -29.91 -43.05 -54.66
N THR A 325 -29.06 -42.93 -55.65
CA THR A 325 -29.46 -42.40 -56.98
C THR A 325 -29.94 -43.53 -57.96
N SER A 326 -29.51 -44.74 -57.77
CA SER A 326 -29.95 -45.86 -58.51
C SER A 326 -29.77 -47.18 -57.76
N THR A 327 -30.70 -48.10 -57.95
CA THR A 327 -30.64 -49.48 -57.47
C THR A 327 -30.49 -50.36 -58.65
N GLN A 328 -29.42 -51.11 -58.71
CA GLN A 328 -29.19 -52.09 -59.81
C GLN A 328 -29.18 -53.52 -59.26
N ILE A 329 -29.83 -54.42 -59.94
CA ILE A 329 -29.72 -55.83 -59.64
C ILE A 329 -28.58 -56.39 -60.47
N VAL A 330 -27.51 -56.83 -59.83
CA VAL A 330 -26.29 -57.33 -60.49
C VAL A 330 -26.08 -58.77 -60.09
N LYS A 331 -25.61 -59.60 -61.04
CA LYS A 331 -25.20 -61.00 -60.76
C LYS A 331 -24.07 -60.96 -59.72
N SER A 332 -24.23 -61.68 -58.63
CA SER A 332 -23.25 -61.71 -57.55
C SER A 332 -22.02 -62.58 -57.81
N GLY A 333 -21.96 -63.26 -58.89
CA GLY A 333 -20.92 -64.27 -59.14
C GLY A 333 -21.18 -65.59 -58.42
N ASN A 334 -22.17 -65.65 -57.54
CA ASN A 334 -22.58 -66.88 -56.86
C ASN A 334 -23.74 -67.55 -57.62
N TYR A 335 -23.80 -68.82 -57.47
CA TYR A 335 -24.85 -69.66 -58.11
C TYR A 335 -25.43 -70.58 -57.04
N PHE A 336 -26.74 -70.75 -57.06
CA PHE A 336 -27.35 -71.81 -56.29
C PHE A 336 -27.75 -72.94 -57.29
N THR A 337 -27.46 -74.23 -56.99
CA THR A 337 -27.70 -75.38 -57.85
C THR A 337 -28.95 -76.11 -57.40
N ASP A 338 -29.88 -76.32 -58.34
CA ASP A 338 -31.09 -77.10 -58.11
C ASP A 338 -31.20 -78.19 -59.18
N ALA A 339 -32.32 -78.92 -59.24
CA ALA A 339 -32.57 -80.03 -60.22
C ALA A 339 -32.55 -79.53 -61.67
N ASN A 340 -32.65 -78.24 -61.95
CA ASN A 340 -32.70 -77.64 -63.30
C ASN A 340 -31.36 -76.94 -63.66
N GLY A 341 -30.31 -77.03 -62.82
CA GLY A 341 -28.97 -76.48 -63.11
C GLY A 341 -28.55 -75.32 -62.15
N ASN A 342 -27.46 -74.62 -62.52
CA ASN A 342 -26.93 -73.55 -61.77
C ASN A 342 -27.69 -72.22 -62.05
N ASN A 343 -28.37 -71.71 -61.04
CA ASN A 343 -29.10 -70.45 -61.08
C ASN A 343 -28.27 -69.32 -60.50
N PRO A 344 -28.12 -68.22 -61.24
CA PRO A 344 -27.32 -67.11 -60.73
C PRO A 344 -28.03 -66.39 -59.55
N VAL A 345 -27.28 -66.12 -58.52
CA VAL A 345 -27.71 -65.25 -57.42
C VAL A 345 -27.50 -63.79 -57.81
N TYR A 346 -28.52 -63.00 -57.62
CA TYR A 346 -28.45 -61.55 -57.86
C TYR A 346 -28.36 -60.81 -56.53
N THR A 347 -27.50 -59.79 -56.48
CA THR A 347 -27.40 -58.86 -55.35
C THR A 347 -27.90 -57.48 -55.78
N ILE A 348 -28.47 -56.78 -54.83
CA ILE A 348 -28.87 -55.39 -55.01
C ILE A 348 -27.65 -54.48 -54.71
N THR A 349 -27.19 -53.81 -55.75
CA THR A 349 -26.15 -52.80 -55.60
C THR A 349 -26.81 -51.44 -55.67
N GLN A 350 -26.57 -50.63 -54.63
CA GLN A 350 -27.05 -49.25 -54.52
C GLN A 350 -25.90 -48.28 -54.81
N ASN A 351 -26.08 -47.48 -55.85
CA ASN A 351 -25.17 -46.37 -56.12
C ASN A 351 -25.75 -45.12 -55.55
N GLY A 352 -24.95 -44.41 -54.80
CA GLY A 352 -25.34 -43.19 -54.17
C GLY A 352 -24.13 -42.24 -54.00
N TYR A 353 -24.37 -41.00 -53.63
CA TYR A 353 -23.34 -40.04 -53.23
C TYR A 353 -23.59 -39.53 -51.81
N ASN A 354 -22.51 -39.21 -51.13
CA ASN A 354 -22.59 -38.68 -49.80
C ASN A 354 -22.97 -37.19 -49.88
N ILE A 355 -23.96 -36.80 -49.10
CA ILE A 355 -24.30 -35.40 -48.90
C ILE A 355 -23.48 -34.89 -47.73
N TYR A 356 -22.70 -33.85 -47.97
CA TYR A 356 -22.02 -33.09 -46.90
C TYR A 356 -22.99 -32.09 -46.36
N PRO A 357 -23.36 -32.16 -45.05
CA PRO A 357 -24.29 -31.19 -44.47
C PRO A 357 -23.66 -29.80 -44.47
N LYS A 358 -24.47 -28.80 -44.81
CA LYS A 358 -24.00 -27.40 -44.79
C LYS A 358 -23.69 -26.98 -43.35
N PHE A 359 -22.66 -26.16 -43.17
CA PHE A 359 -22.31 -25.61 -41.87
C PHE A 359 -23.50 -24.95 -41.12
N SER A 360 -24.33 -24.17 -41.84
CA SER A 360 -25.50 -23.52 -41.27
C SER A 360 -26.52 -24.50 -40.69
N ASP A 361 -26.65 -25.66 -41.33
CA ASP A 361 -27.64 -26.68 -40.95
C ASP A 361 -27.13 -27.48 -39.74
N GLN A 362 -25.84 -27.84 -39.72
CA GLN A 362 -25.21 -28.46 -38.55
C GLN A 362 -25.24 -27.51 -37.35
N PHE A 363 -24.86 -26.25 -37.53
CA PHE A 363 -24.84 -25.26 -36.45
C PHE A 363 -26.21 -25.09 -35.78
N LYS A 364 -27.29 -25.21 -36.52
CA LYS A 364 -28.67 -25.16 -36.01
C LYS A 364 -29.17 -26.47 -35.45
N ASN A 365 -28.91 -27.57 -36.15
CA ASN A 365 -29.51 -28.87 -35.85
C ASN A 365 -28.72 -29.67 -34.82
N ASP A 366 -27.40 -29.47 -34.74
CA ASP A 366 -26.52 -30.15 -33.79
C ASP A 366 -26.38 -29.38 -32.47
N ARG A 367 -27.32 -28.47 -32.20
CA ARG A 367 -27.40 -27.74 -30.94
C ARG A 367 -27.88 -28.65 -29.82
N GLY A 368 -27.02 -28.82 -28.83
CA GLY A 368 -27.34 -29.52 -27.59
C GLY A 368 -27.45 -28.54 -26.42
N GLU A 369 -28.44 -28.76 -25.58
CA GLU A 369 -28.63 -27.98 -24.32
C GLU A 369 -28.50 -28.94 -23.15
N SER A 370 -27.75 -28.55 -22.14
CA SER A 370 -27.59 -29.33 -20.93
C SER A 370 -27.76 -28.45 -19.70
N PHE A 371 -28.39 -29.03 -18.70
CA PHE A 371 -28.57 -28.43 -17.40
C PHE A 371 -28.36 -29.50 -16.32
N GLY A 372 -27.58 -29.19 -15.28
CA GLY A 372 -27.25 -30.18 -14.28
C GLY A 372 -26.88 -29.59 -12.93
N LEU A 373 -27.22 -30.35 -11.89
CA LEU A 373 -26.75 -30.12 -10.52
C LEU A 373 -25.63 -31.12 -10.25
N ASN A 374 -24.48 -30.63 -9.87
CA ASN A 374 -23.33 -31.45 -9.50
C ASN A 374 -23.07 -31.36 -8.00
N VAL A 375 -22.94 -32.52 -7.34
CA VAL A 375 -22.58 -32.64 -5.94
C VAL A 375 -21.24 -33.38 -5.85
N SER A 376 -20.21 -32.72 -5.34
CA SER A 376 -18.87 -33.28 -5.13
C SER A 376 -18.57 -33.40 -3.66
N ILE A 377 -18.32 -34.62 -3.18
CA ILE A 377 -18.03 -34.92 -1.75
C ILE A 377 -16.58 -35.40 -1.67
N PRO A 378 -15.68 -34.64 -1.00
CA PRO A 378 -14.29 -35.08 -0.86
C PRO A 378 -14.17 -36.17 0.22
N ILE A 379 -14.01 -37.44 -0.19
CA ILE A 379 -13.84 -38.57 0.75
C ILE A 379 -12.36 -38.74 1.12
N LEU A 380 -11.47 -38.78 0.16
CA LEU A 380 -10.03 -38.91 0.35
C LEU A 380 -9.30 -38.09 -0.72
N ASN A 381 -8.50 -37.11 -0.30
CA ASN A 381 -7.72 -36.22 -1.18
C ASN A 381 -6.21 -36.21 -0.84
N GLY A 382 -5.65 -37.36 -0.50
CA GLY A 382 -4.24 -37.46 -0.15
C GLY A 382 -3.87 -36.66 1.12
N LEU A 383 -4.81 -36.46 2.05
CA LEU A 383 -4.64 -35.69 3.30
C LEU A 383 -4.36 -34.18 3.06
N GLN A 384 -4.55 -33.69 1.84
CA GLN A 384 -4.27 -32.28 1.48
C GLN A 384 -5.06 -31.31 2.38
N THR A 385 -6.37 -31.48 2.50
CA THR A 385 -7.21 -30.62 3.37
C THR A 385 -6.78 -30.67 4.81
N ARG A 386 -6.43 -31.85 5.34
CA ARG A 386 -5.92 -31.99 6.70
C ARG A 386 -4.64 -31.19 6.93
N ASN A 387 -3.70 -31.25 5.98
CA ASN A 387 -2.43 -30.52 6.09
C ASN A 387 -2.64 -29.02 5.92
N SER A 388 -3.54 -28.56 5.02
CA SER A 388 -3.91 -27.15 4.88
C SER A 388 -4.52 -26.60 6.18
N VAL A 389 -5.40 -27.35 6.86
CA VAL A 389 -5.95 -26.96 8.16
C VAL A 389 -4.86 -26.88 9.24
N ARG A 390 -3.90 -27.83 9.25
CA ARG A 390 -2.76 -27.76 10.17
C ARG A 390 -1.89 -26.53 9.92
N GLN A 391 -1.58 -26.25 8.66
CA GLN A 391 -0.82 -25.07 8.28
C GLN A 391 -1.55 -23.77 8.67
N ALA A 392 -2.86 -23.69 8.43
CA ALA A 392 -3.66 -22.54 8.84
C ALA A 392 -3.69 -22.33 10.37
N LYS A 393 -3.68 -23.41 11.16
CA LYS A 393 -3.56 -23.31 12.63
C LYS A 393 -2.22 -22.73 13.06
N LEU A 394 -1.11 -23.16 12.43
CA LEU A 394 0.21 -22.61 12.73
C LEU A 394 0.31 -21.15 12.32
N THR A 395 -0.25 -20.80 11.17
CA THR A 395 -0.31 -19.42 10.70
C THR A 395 -1.11 -18.54 11.66
N LEU A 396 -2.30 -18.99 12.10
CA LEU A 396 -3.09 -18.28 13.11
C LEU A 396 -2.27 -18.07 14.40
N LYS A 397 -1.59 -19.11 14.89
CA LYS A 397 -0.77 -19.01 16.11
C LYS A 397 0.37 -17.99 15.94
N ASN A 398 0.96 -17.92 14.75
CA ASN A 398 1.97 -16.90 14.46
C ASN A 398 1.39 -15.47 14.56
N TYR A 399 0.19 -15.23 14.03
CA TYR A 399 -0.47 -13.91 14.14
C TYR A 399 -0.90 -13.58 15.58
N GLU A 400 -1.29 -14.58 16.40
CA GLU A 400 -1.51 -14.38 17.84
C GLU A 400 -0.22 -13.93 18.54
N TYR A 401 0.92 -14.52 18.22
CA TYR A 401 2.21 -14.09 18.75
C TYR A 401 2.60 -12.69 18.25
N GLN A 402 2.37 -12.37 16.97
CA GLN A 402 2.63 -11.03 16.44
C GLN A 402 1.77 -9.97 17.15
N ASN A 403 0.50 -10.26 17.43
CA ASN A 403 -0.37 -9.37 18.21
C ASN A 403 0.14 -9.19 19.66
N THR A 404 0.60 -10.26 20.29
CA THR A 404 1.21 -10.21 21.62
C THR A 404 2.50 -9.37 21.59
N THR A 405 3.36 -9.59 20.60
CA THR A 405 4.59 -8.80 20.40
C THR A 405 4.28 -7.32 20.19
N ALA A 406 3.28 -6.99 19.36
CA ALA A 406 2.88 -5.60 19.13
C ALA A 406 2.46 -4.89 20.43
N ARG A 407 1.73 -5.60 21.32
CA ARG A 407 1.32 -5.08 22.64
C ARG A 407 2.53 -4.85 23.55
N HIS A 408 3.46 -5.78 23.60
CA HIS A 408 4.70 -5.63 24.40
C HIS A 408 5.56 -4.51 23.84
N THR A 409 5.71 -4.39 22.54
CA THR A 409 6.44 -3.29 21.92
C THR A 409 5.80 -1.94 22.26
N LEU A 410 4.47 -1.82 22.18
CA LEU A 410 3.77 -0.62 22.58
C LEU A 410 4.04 -0.27 24.05
N GLN A 411 3.97 -1.27 24.95
CA GLN A 411 4.26 -1.05 26.39
C GLN A 411 5.67 -0.50 26.60
N GLN A 412 6.66 -1.13 25.97
CA GLN A 412 8.06 -0.70 26.07
C GLN A 412 8.27 0.71 25.48
N THR A 413 7.62 1.00 24.34
CA THR A 413 7.72 2.32 23.70
C THR A 413 7.09 3.41 24.57
N VAL A 414 5.88 3.18 25.10
CA VAL A 414 5.21 4.14 26.00
C VAL A 414 6.03 4.39 27.25
N GLU A 415 6.59 3.33 27.87
CA GLU A 415 7.45 3.46 29.05
C GLU A 415 8.72 4.26 28.73
N SER A 416 9.39 3.92 27.61
CA SER A 416 10.58 4.66 27.16
C SER A 416 10.28 6.14 26.88
N ASP A 417 9.17 6.44 26.18
CA ASP A 417 8.79 7.83 25.88
C ASP A 417 8.39 8.60 27.13
N PHE A 418 7.74 7.92 28.10
CA PHE A 418 7.45 8.51 29.39
C PHE A 418 8.73 8.87 30.18
N GLN A 419 9.70 7.94 30.24
CA GLN A 419 11.00 8.22 30.90
C GLN A 419 11.77 9.33 30.19
N ASN A 420 11.76 9.35 28.85
CA ASN A 420 12.37 10.42 28.06
C ASN A 420 11.71 11.77 28.32
N MET A 421 10.39 11.82 28.46
CA MET A 421 9.65 13.02 28.81
C MET A 421 10.02 13.50 30.22
N MET A 422 10.08 12.61 31.23
CA MET A 422 10.46 12.91 32.59
C MET A 422 11.90 13.46 32.68
N ALA A 423 12.82 12.85 31.92
CA ALA A 423 14.20 13.33 31.81
C ALA A 423 14.26 14.73 31.17
N ALA A 424 13.52 14.94 30.06
CA ALA A 424 13.45 16.23 29.39
C ALA A 424 12.87 17.32 30.31
N TYR A 425 11.83 17.00 31.10
CA TYR A 425 11.29 17.96 32.10
C TYR A 425 12.30 18.35 33.15
N LYS A 426 13.02 17.40 33.76
CA LYS A 426 14.07 17.66 34.73
C LYS A 426 15.19 18.49 34.13
N THR A 427 15.65 18.14 32.94
CA THR A 427 16.68 18.87 32.20
C THR A 427 16.26 20.31 31.92
N TYR A 428 15.02 20.52 31.44
CA TYR A 428 14.46 21.85 31.23
C TYR A 428 14.47 22.67 32.54
N LYS A 429 14.00 22.11 33.67
CA LYS A 429 14.01 22.80 34.98
C LYS A 429 15.43 23.22 35.40
N PHE A 430 16.41 22.35 35.22
CA PHE A 430 17.80 22.67 35.56
C PHE A 430 18.38 23.73 34.63
N TYR A 431 18.04 23.74 33.34
CA TYR A 431 18.47 24.82 32.44
C TYR A 431 17.79 26.16 32.77
N VAL A 432 16.53 26.17 33.24
CA VAL A 432 15.89 27.42 33.75
C VAL A 432 16.69 27.98 34.88
N GLN A 433 17.09 27.16 35.86
CA GLN A 433 17.90 27.62 37.02
C GLN A 433 19.31 28.04 36.60
N ALA A 434 19.97 27.26 35.74
CA ALA A 434 21.32 27.55 35.25
C ALA A 434 21.35 28.83 34.41
N ALA A 435 20.40 29.01 33.48
CA ALA A 435 20.31 30.21 32.65
C ALA A 435 20.08 31.48 33.54
N ALA A 436 19.19 31.41 34.53
CA ALA A 436 18.98 32.52 35.44
C ALA A 436 20.24 32.87 36.25
N ALA A 437 20.95 31.86 36.78
CA ALA A 437 22.16 32.06 37.55
C ALA A 437 23.33 32.62 36.70
N TYR A 438 23.57 32.03 35.51
CA TYR A 438 24.64 32.48 34.62
C TYR A 438 24.34 33.84 34.01
N LYS A 439 23.10 34.18 33.72
CA LYS A 439 22.68 35.50 33.24
C LYS A 439 22.97 36.57 34.29
N GLU A 440 22.66 36.30 35.56
CA GLU A 440 22.98 37.23 36.66
C GLU A 440 24.50 37.35 36.90
N SER A 441 25.22 36.22 36.84
CA SER A 441 26.69 36.21 36.90
C SER A 441 27.31 37.07 35.79
N PHE A 442 26.83 36.87 34.54
CA PHE A 442 27.27 37.68 33.41
C PHE A 442 26.91 39.17 33.60
N ARG A 443 25.70 39.50 34.06
CA ARG A 443 25.30 40.88 34.33
C ARG A 443 26.28 41.57 35.27
N VAL A 444 26.64 40.95 36.41
CA VAL A 444 27.59 41.48 37.36
C VAL A 444 28.99 41.59 36.76
N THR A 445 29.45 40.56 36.06
CA THR A 445 30.77 40.52 35.41
C THR A 445 30.89 41.61 34.33
N ASN A 446 29.84 41.79 33.52
CA ASN A 446 29.79 42.85 32.49
C ASN A 446 29.91 44.27 33.11
N ILE A 447 29.25 44.54 34.26
CA ILE A 447 29.40 45.81 34.98
C ILE A 447 30.85 46.01 35.43
N ARG A 448 31.47 45.01 36.05
CA ARG A 448 32.88 45.09 36.51
C ARG A 448 33.86 45.27 35.34
N PHE A 449 33.62 44.60 34.21
CA PHE A 449 34.40 44.75 32.98
C PHE A 449 34.24 46.17 32.40
N THR A 450 33.02 46.71 32.37
CA THR A 450 32.78 48.07 31.88
C THR A 450 33.44 49.15 32.75
N GLN A 451 33.64 48.84 34.02
CA GLN A 451 34.37 49.72 34.98
C GLN A 451 35.88 49.49 34.97
N GLY A 452 36.42 48.59 34.15
CA GLY A 452 37.83 48.27 34.07
C GLY A 452 38.39 47.52 35.31
N VAL A 453 37.53 46.88 36.09
CA VAL A 453 37.91 46.17 37.34
C VAL A 453 38.41 44.76 37.05
N ILE A 454 37.98 44.15 35.90
CA ILE A 454 38.38 42.79 35.49
C ILE A 454 38.86 42.79 34.04
N ALA A 455 39.67 41.78 33.68
CA ALA A 455 40.17 41.57 32.34
C ALA A 455 39.15 40.90 31.45
N SER A 456 39.43 40.85 30.10
CA SER A 456 38.57 40.28 29.05
C SER A 456 38.29 38.82 29.22
N ASP A 457 39.23 38.02 29.72
CA ASP A 457 39.12 36.60 29.94
C ASP A 457 37.94 36.20 30.86
N ALA A 458 37.83 36.92 32.00
CA ALA A 458 36.74 36.70 32.93
C ALA A 458 35.37 37.13 32.36
N TYR A 459 35.34 38.19 31.55
CA TYR A 459 34.14 38.63 30.82
C TYR A 459 33.71 37.57 29.80
N ILE A 460 34.63 37.10 28.94
CA ILE A 460 34.37 36.10 27.89
C ILE A 460 33.90 34.78 28.51
N LEU A 461 34.54 34.34 29.61
CA LEU A 461 34.11 33.13 30.32
C LEU A 461 32.67 33.24 30.86
N ALA A 462 32.35 34.33 31.54
CA ALA A 462 31.03 34.54 32.11
C ALA A 462 29.95 34.66 31.01
N LYS A 463 30.27 35.39 29.93
CA LYS A 463 29.39 35.48 28.74
C LYS A 463 29.16 34.11 28.11
N GLY A 464 30.23 33.38 27.80
CA GLY A 464 30.14 32.08 27.19
C GLY A 464 29.31 31.05 28.00
N ASN A 465 29.39 31.15 29.35
CA ASN A 465 28.54 30.33 30.22
C ASN A 465 27.06 30.75 30.15
N SER A 466 26.77 32.06 30.10
CA SER A 466 25.41 32.60 29.97
C SER A 466 24.81 32.20 28.60
N ASP A 467 25.55 32.43 27.51
CA ASP A 467 25.13 32.15 26.13
C ASP A 467 24.82 30.69 25.95
N ARG A 468 25.70 29.80 26.42
CA ARG A 468 25.48 28.34 26.35
C ARG A 468 24.27 27.91 27.17
N ALA A 469 24.04 28.51 28.34
CA ALA A 469 22.88 28.16 29.16
C ALA A 469 21.57 28.61 28.50
N GLU A 470 21.53 29.78 27.85
CA GLU A 470 20.34 30.26 27.12
C GLU A 470 20.03 29.38 25.86
N VAL A 471 21.05 29.02 25.10
CA VAL A 471 20.89 28.10 23.93
C VAL A 471 20.37 26.73 24.37
N ASN A 472 20.96 26.17 25.44
CA ASN A 472 20.53 24.87 25.98
C ASN A 472 19.10 24.95 26.57
N LEU A 473 18.72 26.07 27.22
CA LEU A 473 17.35 26.25 27.69
C LEU A 473 16.35 26.28 26.52
N ALA A 474 16.65 27.03 25.46
CA ALA A 474 15.81 27.07 24.28
C ALA A 474 15.63 25.69 23.68
N ALA A 475 16.71 24.93 23.48
CA ALA A 475 16.65 23.55 22.95
C ALA A 475 15.84 22.61 23.88
N ALA A 476 16.10 22.64 25.20
CA ALA A 476 15.43 21.79 26.18
C ALA A 476 13.90 22.03 26.23
N LYS A 477 13.48 23.28 26.05
CA LYS A 477 12.07 23.67 25.95
C LYS A 477 11.36 22.90 24.81
N TYR A 478 11.92 22.92 23.59
CA TYR A 478 11.30 22.28 22.43
C TYR A 478 11.36 20.74 22.51
N ILE A 479 12.44 20.20 23.08
CA ILE A 479 12.54 18.75 23.34
C ILE A 479 11.42 18.30 24.29
N TYR A 480 11.21 19.01 25.39
CA TYR A 480 10.14 18.68 26.33
C TYR A 480 8.75 18.77 25.66
N LEU A 481 8.49 19.86 24.93
CA LEU A 481 7.23 20.03 24.19
C LEU A 481 6.97 18.89 23.21
N PHE A 482 7.97 18.46 22.45
CA PHE A 482 7.82 17.32 21.58
C PHE A 482 7.46 16.04 22.34
N ARG A 483 8.18 15.76 23.44
CA ARG A 483 7.94 14.56 24.27
C ARG A 483 6.53 14.54 24.87
N THR A 484 6.00 15.69 25.29
CA THR A 484 4.62 15.78 25.78
C THR A 484 3.61 15.51 24.67
N LYS A 485 3.82 16.03 23.45
CA LYS A 485 2.94 15.80 22.31
C LYS A 485 2.93 14.33 21.85
N VAL A 486 4.06 13.62 21.96
CA VAL A 486 4.11 12.16 21.72
C VAL A 486 3.23 11.42 22.74
N LEU A 487 3.24 11.80 24.01
CA LEU A 487 2.38 11.20 25.04
C LEU A 487 0.90 11.59 24.84
N ASP A 488 0.61 12.80 24.36
CA ASP A 488 -0.74 13.22 23.98
C ASP A 488 -1.27 12.37 22.82
N TYR A 489 -0.43 12.01 21.85
CA TYR A 489 -0.79 11.09 20.78
C TYR A 489 -1.22 9.73 21.36
N TYR A 490 -0.46 9.14 22.28
CA TYR A 490 -0.84 7.86 22.92
C TYR A 490 -2.14 7.95 23.72
N GLN A 491 -2.55 9.14 24.13
CA GLN A 491 -3.84 9.39 24.81
C GLN A 491 -4.97 9.80 23.86
N GLY A 492 -4.70 9.96 22.55
CA GLY A 492 -5.66 10.48 21.59
C GLY A 492 -6.03 11.95 21.79
N LYS A 493 -5.18 12.69 22.47
CA LYS A 493 -5.36 14.14 22.78
C LYS A 493 -4.51 15.04 21.92
N LEU A 494 -3.83 14.47 20.90
CA LEU A 494 -2.99 15.27 20.02
C LEU A 494 -3.84 16.24 19.23
N THR A 495 -3.89 17.50 19.69
CA THR A 495 -4.46 18.62 18.93
C THR A 495 -3.35 19.26 18.10
N ILE A 496 -3.57 19.34 16.80
CA ILE A 496 -2.73 20.04 15.83
C ILE A 496 -3.47 21.33 15.50
N GLU A 497 -3.48 22.28 16.44
CA GLU A 497 -4.06 23.61 16.26
C GLU A 497 -2.98 24.64 15.92
#